data_e95e6680cc122529cb96b04b5f595493
#
_entry.id   e95e6680cc122529cb96b04b5f595493
#
_cell.length_a   1.000
_cell.length_b   1.000
_cell.length_c   1.000
_cell.angle_alpha   90.00
_cell.angle_beta   90.00
_cell.angle_gamma   90.00
#
_symmetry.space_group_name_H-M   'P 1'
#
loop_
_entity.id
_entity.type
_entity.pdbx_description
1 polymer ?
#
loop_
_entity_poly.entity_id
_entity_poly.type
_entity_poly.pdbx_seq_one_letter_code
_entity_poly.pdbx_strand_id
1 'polypeptide(L)'
;MPTYVYAVTGADHPLPLHDLTGVGDPPTPLRALRADGLAAVAGDAPPGLRAKRRDVLAHQGVLEALMRDGATLPMRFGLVGPDDDEVVAALRREADVYRERLAELDGHVEYNLKAVRDEADLLREVVSDSAEIRQLNEQTRADEGDHDKRVALGEMVAREVTTRHQREADEVASRLAPAATRSHLADPGPQQFLNVSFLVPRTDADTFVAAVRQEADRRGDAYAFTLTGPLPPYSFV
;
A
#
# COMPACT_ATOMS: atom_id res chain seq x y z
N MET A 1 20.37 22.31 10.92
CA MET A 1 20.27 21.86 9.50
C MET A 1 19.00 21.05 9.35
N PRO A 2 18.29 21.13 8.22
CA PRO A 2 17.11 20.30 8.03
C PRO A 2 17.42 18.81 8.20
N THR A 3 16.55 18.12 8.92
CA THR A 3 16.73 16.72 9.31
C THR A 3 15.74 15.85 8.58
N TYR A 4 16.24 14.89 7.78
CA TYR A 4 15.44 13.89 7.12
C TYR A 4 15.14 12.74 8.07
N VAL A 5 13.87 12.33 8.20
CA VAL A 5 13.46 11.25 9.11
C VAL A 5 13.03 10.02 8.32
N TYR A 6 13.63 8.87 8.61
CA TYR A 6 13.34 7.58 7.97
C TYR A 6 12.27 6.81 8.72
N ALA A 7 12.42 6.69 10.02
CA ALA A 7 11.56 5.86 10.86
C ALA A 7 11.60 6.30 12.31
N VAL A 8 10.62 5.86 13.09
CA VAL A 8 10.64 5.83 14.55
C VAL A 8 10.63 4.39 15.02
N THR A 9 11.44 4.09 16.05
CA THR A 9 11.60 2.78 16.70
C THR A 9 11.59 2.92 18.21
N GLY A 10 11.55 1.83 18.96
CA GLY A 10 11.91 1.82 20.36
C GLY A 10 13.38 2.22 20.58
N ALA A 11 13.70 2.79 21.73
CA ALA A 11 15.07 3.21 22.02
C ALA A 11 16.07 2.05 22.17
N ASP A 12 15.58 0.86 22.47
CA ASP A 12 16.32 -0.41 22.61
C ASP A 12 16.44 -1.19 21.30
N HIS A 13 15.80 -0.70 20.22
CA HIS A 13 15.89 -1.31 18.91
C HIS A 13 17.36 -1.35 18.42
N PRO A 14 17.82 -2.48 17.86
CA PRO A 14 19.14 -2.56 17.21
C PRO A 14 19.22 -1.59 16.04
N LEU A 15 20.21 -0.69 16.06
CA LEU A 15 20.37 0.35 15.04
C LEU A 15 21.78 0.26 14.39
N PRO A 16 22.01 -0.69 13.44
CA PRO A 16 23.29 -0.84 12.74
C PRO A 16 23.47 0.26 11.67
N LEU A 17 23.35 1.53 12.05
CA LEU A 17 23.25 2.67 11.14
C LEU A 17 24.51 2.90 10.30
N HIS A 18 25.67 2.44 10.77
CA HIS A 18 26.95 2.57 10.05
C HIS A 18 27.04 1.72 8.79
N ASP A 19 26.22 0.64 8.70
CA ASP A 19 26.16 -0.25 7.53
C ASP A 19 25.13 0.20 6.51
N LEU A 20 24.36 1.25 6.82
CA LEU A 20 23.24 1.70 5.98
C LEU A 20 23.59 2.99 5.22
N THR A 21 23.08 3.07 4.02
CA THR A 21 23.25 4.21 3.13
C THR A 21 22.05 5.14 3.19
N GLY A 22 22.26 6.40 3.58
CA GLY A 22 21.22 7.42 3.58
C GLY A 22 20.92 7.99 2.19
N VAL A 23 19.90 8.84 2.12
CA VAL A 23 19.55 9.59 0.91
C VAL A 23 20.61 10.64 0.58
N GLY A 24 20.66 11.08 -0.66
CA GLY A 24 21.59 12.14 -1.11
C GLY A 24 22.70 11.65 -2.03
N ASP A 25 23.47 12.61 -2.56
CA ASP A 25 24.63 12.39 -3.42
C ASP A 25 25.68 13.47 -3.14
N PRO A 26 26.73 13.18 -2.36
CA PRO A 26 26.99 11.88 -1.71
C PRO A 26 25.93 11.51 -0.66
N PRO A 27 25.81 10.20 -0.31
CA PRO A 27 24.87 9.75 0.72
C PRO A 27 25.16 10.39 2.07
N THR A 28 24.11 10.79 2.79
CA THR A 28 24.25 11.37 4.13
C THR A 28 24.37 10.28 5.19
N PRO A 29 25.23 10.47 6.21
CA PRO A 29 25.31 9.56 7.36
C PRO A 29 23.98 9.49 8.13
N LEU A 30 23.67 8.30 8.65
CA LEU A 30 22.52 8.10 9.52
C LEU A 30 22.89 8.30 10.98
N ARG A 31 21.93 8.79 11.78
CA ARG A 31 22.03 8.95 13.22
C ARG A 31 20.71 8.62 13.92
N ALA A 32 20.79 8.32 15.22
CA ALA A 32 19.61 8.10 16.05
C ALA A 32 19.40 9.29 16.98
N LEU A 33 18.22 9.88 16.90
CA LEU A 33 17.76 10.93 17.81
C LEU A 33 16.84 10.28 18.84
N ARG A 34 17.21 10.33 20.12
CA ARG A 34 16.52 9.57 21.19
C ARG A 34 15.76 10.50 22.13
N ALA A 35 14.54 10.13 22.48
CA ALA A 35 13.73 10.78 23.50
C ALA A 35 12.66 9.83 24.02
N ASP A 36 12.36 9.87 25.31
CA ASP A 36 11.23 9.22 25.96
C ASP A 36 11.03 7.73 25.58
N GLY A 37 12.15 6.98 25.55
CA GLY A 37 12.11 5.55 25.20
C GLY A 37 11.91 5.25 23.70
N LEU A 38 12.01 6.27 22.84
CA LEU A 38 11.93 6.18 21.39
C LEU A 38 13.23 6.62 20.72
N ALA A 39 13.40 6.21 19.47
CA ALA A 39 14.49 6.68 18.60
C ALA A 39 13.95 7.00 17.21
N ALA A 40 14.24 8.21 16.71
CA ALA A 40 14.07 8.53 15.29
C ALA A 40 15.38 8.22 14.56
N VAL A 41 15.31 7.43 13.50
CA VAL A 41 16.41 7.23 12.56
C VAL A 41 16.39 8.37 11.57
N ALA A 42 17.45 9.16 11.53
CA ALA A 42 17.52 10.41 10.79
C ALA A 42 18.87 10.58 10.07
N GLY A 43 18.92 11.54 9.18
CA GLY A 43 20.12 12.01 8.50
C GLY A 43 19.96 13.48 8.10
N ASP A 44 20.99 14.10 7.53
CA ASP A 44 20.84 15.44 6.99
C ASP A 44 19.98 15.41 5.71
N ALA A 45 19.04 16.33 5.59
CA ALA A 45 18.22 16.45 4.40
C ALA A 45 19.05 17.04 3.23
N PRO A 46 19.23 16.32 2.12
CA PRO A 46 19.98 16.85 0.98
C PRO A 46 19.25 18.07 0.37
N PRO A 47 20.00 19.11 -0.05
CA PRO A 47 19.39 20.24 -0.73
C PRO A 47 18.63 19.80 -1.99
N GLY A 48 17.38 20.28 -2.14
CA GLY A 48 16.56 19.97 -3.30
C GLY A 48 16.23 18.49 -3.46
N LEU A 49 16.09 17.74 -2.37
CA LEU A 49 15.69 16.33 -2.36
C LEU A 49 14.43 16.12 -3.22
N ARG A 50 14.52 15.16 -4.14
CA ARG A 50 13.42 14.71 -4.98
C ARG A 50 13.34 13.18 -4.93
N ALA A 51 12.20 12.62 -5.28
CA ALA A 51 11.99 11.17 -5.35
C ALA A 51 12.74 10.53 -6.55
N LYS A 52 14.07 10.68 -6.58
CA LYS A 52 14.92 9.95 -7.53
C LYS A 52 14.98 8.49 -7.11
N ARG A 53 15.00 7.57 -8.07
CA ARG A 53 15.04 6.12 -7.81
C ARG A 53 16.10 5.74 -6.78
N ARG A 54 17.30 6.32 -6.85
CA ARG A 54 18.40 6.06 -5.91
C ARG A 54 18.00 6.41 -4.47
N ASP A 55 17.43 7.61 -4.26
CA ASP A 55 17.08 8.10 -2.93
C ASP A 55 15.88 7.34 -2.34
N VAL A 56 14.92 6.96 -3.19
CA VAL A 56 13.81 6.10 -2.78
C VAL A 56 14.29 4.72 -2.36
N LEU A 57 15.21 4.11 -3.12
CA LEU A 57 15.81 2.82 -2.78
C LEU A 57 16.67 2.89 -1.51
N ALA A 58 17.43 3.98 -1.30
CA ALA A 58 18.19 4.18 -0.07
C ALA A 58 17.26 4.29 1.15
N HIS A 59 16.20 5.09 1.05
CA HIS A 59 15.17 5.19 2.09
C HIS A 59 14.54 3.83 2.40
N GLN A 60 14.11 3.10 1.38
CA GLN A 60 13.51 1.78 1.53
C GLN A 60 14.49 0.78 2.16
N GLY A 61 15.76 0.78 1.74
CA GLY A 61 16.79 -0.09 2.32
C GLY A 61 17.03 0.14 3.80
N VAL A 62 16.97 1.41 4.26
CA VAL A 62 17.01 1.73 5.70
C VAL A 62 15.83 1.11 6.44
N LEU A 63 14.61 1.27 5.93
CA LEU A 63 13.40 0.72 6.55
C LEU A 63 13.40 -0.81 6.59
N GLU A 64 13.79 -1.46 5.50
CA GLU A 64 13.88 -2.92 5.41
C GLU A 64 14.92 -3.48 6.40
N ALA A 65 16.03 -2.77 6.60
CA ALA A 65 17.04 -3.16 7.57
C ALA A 65 16.49 -3.06 9.01
N LEU A 66 15.86 -1.94 9.36
CA LEU A 66 15.25 -1.75 10.68
C LEU A 66 14.16 -2.77 10.96
N MET A 67 13.27 -3.01 10.01
CA MET A 67 12.19 -3.96 10.16
C MET A 67 12.65 -5.40 10.43
N ARG A 68 13.84 -5.81 9.99
CA ARG A 68 14.36 -7.15 10.28
C ARG A 68 14.54 -7.39 11.75
N ASP A 69 14.89 -6.34 12.49
CA ASP A 69 15.36 -6.43 13.87
C ASP A 69 14.27 -6.03 14.90
N GLY A 70 13.13 -5.52 14.46
CA GLY A 70 12.04 -5.16 15.37
C GLY A 70 10.96 -4.25 14.78
N ALA A 71 10.04 -3.84 15.64
CA ALA A 71 8.97 -2.93 15.29
C ALA A 71 9.53 -1.58 14.81
N THR A 72 9.04 -1.14 13.66
CA THR A 72 9.50 0.08 13.00
C THR A 72 8.30 0.83 12.43
N LEU A 73 8.15 2.11 12.80
CA LEU A 73 7.20 3.03 12.20
C LEU A 73 7.86 3.69 10.99
N PRO A 74 7.50 3.32 9.76
CA PRO A 74 8.08 3.92 8.58
C PRO A 74 7.56 5.34 8.39
N MET A 75 8.47 6.29 8.13
CA MET A 75 8.09 7.62 7.70
C MET A 75 8.00 7.68 6.17
N ARG A 76 7.11 8.52 5.66
CA ARG A 76 7.00 8.72 4.20
C ARG A 76 8.27 9.34 3.66
N PHE A 77 8.67 8.91 2.44
CA PHE A 77 9.78 9.54 1.74
C PHE A 77 9.59 11.05 1.65
N GLY A 78 10.62 11.82 2.02
CA GLY A 78 10.59 13.27 1.98
C GLY A 78 10.11 13.95 3.28
N LEU A 79 9.91 13.21 4.37
CA LEU A 79 9.64 13.83 5.67
C LEU A 79 10.90 14.51 6.19
N VAL A 80 10.84 15.84 6.33
CA VAL A 80 11.96 16.69 6.76
C VAL A 80 11.50 17.60 7.89
N GLY A 81 12.19 17.52 9.01
CA GLY A 81 12.08 18.48 10.10
C GLY A 81 13.05 19.66 9.95
N PRO A 82 12.82 20.80 10.64
CA PRO A 82 13.72 21.95 10.60
C PRO A 82 15.14 21.63 11.08
N ASP A 83 15.26 20.85 12.14
CA ASP A 83 16.52 20.41 12.77
C ASP A 83 16.28 19.19 13.68
N ASP A 84 17.32 18.69 14.31
CA ASP A 84 17.30 17.56 15.24
C ASP A 84 16.50 17.85 16.52
N ASP A 85 16.56 19.08 17.01
CA ASP A 85 15.88 19.47 18.25
C ASP A 85 14.35 19.42 18.06
N GLU A 86 13.85 19.87 16.92
CA GLU A 86 12.42 19.79 16.61
C GLU A 86 11.96 18.34 16.40
N VAL A 87 12.77 17.48 15.79
CA VAL A 87 12.48 16.04 15.69
C VAL A 87 12.41 15.40 17.08
N VAL A 88 13.33 15.73 17.97
CA VAL A 88 13.30 15.28 19.37
C VAL A 88 12.07 15.82 20.10
N ALA A 89 11.71 17.08 19.89
CA ALA A 89 10.49 17.66 20.46
C ALA A 89 9.22 16.96 19.95
N ALA A 90 9.16 16.61 18.67
CA ALA A 90 8.07 15.83 18.09
C ALA A 90 7.99 14.41 18.69
N LEU A 91 9.13 13.73 18.88
CA LEU A 91 9.16 12.42 19.56
C LEU A 91 8.55 12.50 20.96
N ARG A 92 8.86 13.53 21.73
CA ARG A 92 8.30 13.73 23.09
C ARG A 92 6.81 14.02 23.05
N ARG A 93 6.40 14.89 22.16
CA ARG A 93 4.98 15.32 22.03
C ARG A 93 4.06 14.16 21.65
N GLU A 94 4.51 13.28 20.75
CA GLU A 94 3.73 12.17 20.21
C GLU A 94 4.14 10.80 20.81
N ALA A 95 4.86 10.79 21.93
CA ALA A 95 5.50 9.59 22.47
C ALA A 95 4.51 8.44 22.71
N ASP A 96 3.33 8.72 23.27
CA ASP A 96 2.34 7.69 23.57
C ASP A 96 1.74 7.11 22.29
N VAL A 97 1.47 7.95 21.30
CA VAL A 97 0.97 7.53 19.99
C VAL A 97 1.98 6.63 19.28
N TYR A 98 3.26 7.02 19.27
CA TYR A 98 4.30 6.20 18.64
C TYR A 98 4.50 4.85 19.35
N ARG A 99 4.42 4.81 20.69
CA ARG A 99 4.52 3.54 21.43
C ARG A 99 3.36 2.61 21.13
N GLU A 100 2.13 3.13 21.10
CA GLU A 100 0.94 2.37 20.75
C GLU A 100 1.06 1.78 19.34
N ARG A 101 1.46 2.61 18.35
CA ARG A 101 1.65 2.16 16.96
C ARG A 101 2.77 1.13 16.84
N LEU A 102 3.90 1.33 17.51
CA LEU A 102 5.00 0.34 17.52
C LEU A 102 4.55 -0.99 18.10
N ALA A 103 3.75 -0.97 19.18
CA ALA A 103 3.20 -2.20 19.76
C ALA A 103 2.22 -2.91 18.82
N GLU A 104 1.38 -2.18 18.07
CA GLU A 104 0.47 -2.74 17.07
C GLU A 104 1.21 -3.39 15.89
N LEU A 105 2.37 -2.84 15.51
CA LEU A 105 3.15 -3.30 14.37
C LEU A 105 4.19 -4.36 14.72
N ASP A 106 4.41 -4.61 16.01
CA ASP A 106 5.42 -5.58 16.44
C ASP A 106 5.11 -6.98 15.91
N GLY A 107 6.14 -7.62 15.33
CA GLY A 107 5.99 -8.93 14.71
C GLY A 107 5.18 -8.98 13.42
N HIS A 108 4.79 -7.84 12.85
CA HIS A 108 4.00 -7.77 11.62
C HIS A 108 4.79 -7.25 10.41
N VAL A 109 4.26 -7.52 9.23
CA VAL A 109 4.70 -6.98 7.94
C VAL A 109 3.48 -6.61 7.10
N GLU A 110 3.68 -5.69 6.15
CA GLU A 110 2.63 -5.35 5.20
C GLU A 110 2.78 -6.15 3.90
N TYR A 111 1.65 -6.61 3.36
CA TYR A 111 1.52 -7.09 1.99
C TYR A 111 0.49 -6.23 1.27
N ASN A 112 0.84 -5.69 0.10
CA ASN A 112 -0.09 -4.99 -0.76
C ASN A 112 -0.51 -5.88 -1.92
N LEU A 113 -1.82 -6.06 -2.07
CA LEU A 113 -2.44 -6.84 -3.14
C LEU A 113 -3.18 -5.92 -4.09
N LYS A 114 -2.83 -6.00 -5.36
CA LYS A 114 -3.55 -5.38 -6.47
C LYS A 114 -4.12 -6.43 -7.37
N ALA A 115 -5.34 -6.19 -7.88
CA ALA A 115 -5.95 -7.10 -8.83
C ALA A 115 -6.59 -6.34 -9.98
N VAL A 116 -6.46 -6.94 -11.17
CA VAL A 116 -7.09 -6.50 -12.41
C VAL A 116 -7.95 -7.64 -12.95
N ARG A 117 -8.99 -7.29 -13.72
CA ARG A 117 -9.83 -8.23 -14.45
C ARG A 117 -9.75 -7.94 -15.95
N ASP A 118 -9.79 -8.97 -16.78
CA ASP A 118 -9.88 -8.80 -18.22
C ASP A 118 -11.16 -8.04 -18.58
N GLU A 119 -11.01 -6.89 -19.24
CA GLU A 119 -12.12 -6.00 -19.57
C GLU A 119 -13.11 -6.65 -20.54
N ALA A 120 -12.61 -7.41 -21.51
CA ALA A 120 -13.47 -8.07 -22.50
C ALA A 120 -14.30 -9.19 -21.86
N ASP A 121 -13.75 -9.88 -20.87
CA ASP A 121 -14.46 -10.88 -20.08
C ASP A 121 -15.55 -10.22 -19.23
N LEU A 122 -15.21 -9.17 -18.50
CA LEU A 122 -16.15 -8.41 -17.69
C LEU A 122 -17.32 -7.86 -18.52
N LEU A 123 -17.02 -7.23 -19.65
CA LEU A 123 -18.07 -6.66 -20.53
C LEU A 123 -18.98 -7.73 -21.14
N ARG A 124 -18.43 -8.89 -21.51
CA ARG A 124 -19.25 -10.03 -21.97
C ARG A 124 -20.21 -10.49 -20.88
N GLU A 125 -19.75 -10.61 -19.67
CA GLU A 125 -20.57 -11.01 -18.53
C GLU A 125 -21.63 -9.95 -18.17
N VAL A 126 -21.28 -8.66 -18.18
CA VAL A 126 -22.23 -7.56 -17.98
C VAL A 126 -23.37 -7.61 -18.98
N VAL A 127 -23.06 -7.82 -20.26
CA VAL A 127 -24.09 -7.92 -21.31
C VAL A 127 -24.92 -9.22 -21.20
N SER A 128 -24.30 -10.33 -20.79
CA SER A 128 -25.02 -11.61 -20.66
C SER A 128 -25.98 -11.63 -19.47
N ASP A 129 -25.62 -10.99 -18.37
CA ASP A 129 -26.40 -11.08 -17.13
C ASP A 129 -27.51 -10.03 -17.03
N SER A 130 -27.33 -8.86 -17.67
CA SER A 130 -28.33 -7.79 -17.65
C SER A 130 -29.21 -7.84 -18.89
N ALA A 131 -30.49 -8.20 -18.71
CA ALA A 131 -31.48 -8.18 -19.81
C ALA A 131 -31.67 -6.75 -20.35
N GLU A 132 -31.62 -5.75 -19.49
CA GLU A 132 -31.79 -4.34 -19.86
C GLU A 132 -30.63 -3.83 -20.72
N ILE A 133 -29.39 -4.10 -20.32
CA ILE A 133 -28.18 -3.75 -21.09
C ILE A 133 -28.18 -4.49 -22.42
N ARG A 134 -28.57 -5.76 -22.46
CA ARG A 134 -28.66 -6.56 -23.68
C ARG A 134 -29.66 -5.96 -24.65
N GLN A 135 -30.85 -5.65 -24.16
CA GLN A 135 -31.91 -5.05 -24.98
C GLN A 135 -31.50 -3.68 -25.55
N LEU A 136 -30.90 -2.81 -24.71
CA LEU A 136 -30.43 -1.50 -25.14
C LEU A 136 -29.28 -1.61 -26.13
N ASN A 137 -28.38 -2.58 -25.96
CA ASN A 137 -27.28 -2.87 -26.88
C ASN A 137 -27.79 -3.33 -28.26
N GLU A 138 -28.83 -4.17 -28.29
CA GLU A 138 -29.47 -4.60 -29.54
C GLU A 138 -30.13 -3.42 -30.25
N GLN A 139 -30.87 -2.57 -29.52
CA GLN A 139 -31.48 -1.36 -30.06
C GLN A 139 -30.46 -0.37 -30.62
N THR A 140 -29.35 -0.17 -29.91
CA THR A 140 -28.26 0.74 -30.32
C THR A 140 -27.58 0.22 -31.61
N ARG A 141 -27.44 -1.11 -31.75
CA ARG A 141 -26.90 -1.73 -32.99
C ARG A 141 -27.83 -1.62 -34.18
N ALA A 142 -29.16 -1.64 -33.95
CA ALA A 142 -30.16 -1.52 -34.98
C ALA A 142 -30.32 -0.06 -35.47
N ASP A 143 -30.00 0.93 -34.65
CA ASP A 143 -30.08 2.35 -34.94
C ASP A 143 -28.78 3.07 -34.59
N GLU A 144 -27.79 3.01 -35.49
CA GLU A 144 -26.47 3.61 -35.29
C GLU A 144 -26.48 5.13 -35.19
N GLY A 145 -27.58 5.80 -35.57
CA GLY A 145 -27.76 7.25 -35.53
C GLY A 145 -28.16 7.78 -34.12
N ASP A 146 -28.72 6.94 -33.27
CA ASP A 146 -29.26 7.36 -31.97
C ASP A 146 -28.14 7.56 -30.94
N HIS A 147 -27.71 8.82 -30.83
CA HIS A 147 -26.66 9.24 -29.88
C HIS A 147 -27.09 9.05 -28.43
N ASP A 148 -28.33 9.36 -28.11
CA ASP A 148 -28.85 9.31 -26.74
C ASP A 148 -28.88 7.88 -26.19
N LYS A 149 -29.26 6.90 -27.03
CA LYS A 149 -29.22 5.49 -26.65
C LYS A 149 -27.78 5.00 -26.42
N ARG A 150 -26.81 5.45 -27.23
CA ARG A 150 -25.39 5.09 -27.01
C ARG A 150 -24.85 5.65 -25.71
N VAL A 151 -25.19 6.90 -25.38
CA VAL A 151 -24.81 7.51 -24.09
C VAL A 151 -25.46 6.74 -22.95
N ALA A 152 -26.78 6.47 -23.02
CA ALA A 152 -27.48 5.72 -21.99
C ALA A 152 -26.89 4.31 -21.77
N LEU A 153 -26.59 3.59 -22.87
CA LEU A 153 -25.94 2.28 -22.82
C LEU A 153 -24.55 2.38 -22.12
N GLY A 154 -23.72 3.36 -22.50
CA GLY A 154 -22.43 3.59 -21.91
C GLY A 154 -22.51 3.85 -20.40
N GLU A 155 -23.46 4.68 -19.96
CA GLU A 155 -23.69 4.98 -18.54
C GLU A 155 -24.16 3.74 -17.75
N MET A 156 -25.05 2.94 -18.34
CA MET A 156 -25.52 1.71 -17.70
C MET A 156 -24.40 0.69 -17.55
N VAL A 157 -23.62 0.47 -18.59
CA VAL A 157 -22.46 -0.43 -18.56
C VAL A 157 -21.44 0.05 -17.54
N ALA A 158 -21.07 1.34 -17.53
CA ALA A 158 -20.12 1.89 -16.60
C ALA A 158 -20.56 1.71 -15.12
N ARG A 159 -21.85 1.91 -14.85
CA ARG A 159 -22.42 1.71 -13.51
C ARG A 159 -22.38 0.25 -13.08
N GLU A 160 -22.73 -0.68 -13.97
CA GLU A 160 -22.69 -2.12 -13.70
C GLU A 160 -21.25 -2.61 -13.48
N VAL A 161 -20.30 -2.15 -14.31
CA VAL A 161 -18.85 -2.42 -14.14
C VAL A 161 -18.38 -1.96 -12.78
N THR A 162 -18.70 -0.73 -12.38
CA THR A 162 -18.32 -0.19 -11.07
C THR A 162 -18.89 -1.03 -9.92
N THR A 163 -20.16 -1.41 -10.01
CA THR A 163 -20.84 -2.23 -9.00
C THR A 163 -20.19 -3.61 -8.87
N ARG A 164 -19.84 -4.24 -10.01
CA ARG A 164 -19.15 -5.55 -10.00
C ARG A 164 -17.76 -5.45 -9.42
N HIS A 165 -16.98 -4.46 -9.83
CA HIS A 165 -15.65 -4.22 -9.28
C HIS A 165 -15.68 -4.06 -7.76
N GLN A 166 -16.62 -3.28 -7.24
CA GLN A 166 -16.79 -3.10 -5.80
C GLN A 166 -17.09 -4.44 -5.08
N ARG A 167 -18.06 -5.19 -5.61
CA ARG A 167 -18.43 -6.49 -5.03
C ARG A 167 -17.27 -7.48 -5.07
N GLU A 168 -16.54 -7.56 -6.18
CA GLU A 168 -15.38 -8.45 -6.32
C GLU A 168 -14.23 -8.05 -5.39
N ALA A 169 -14.01 -6.75 -5.21
CA ALA A 169 -13.02 -6.23 -4.27
C ALA A 169 -13.37 -6.64 -2.83
N ASP A 170 -14.62 -6.44 -2.43
CA ASP A 170 -15.12 -6.80 -1.10
C ASP A 170 -15.03 -8.31 -0.85
N GLU A 171 -15.37 -9.13 -1.85
CA GLU A 171 -15.24 -10.59 -1.77
C GLU A 171 -13.80 -11.05 -1.58
N VAL A 172 -12.84 -10.51 -2.35
CA VAL A 172 -11.42 -10.85 -2.22
C VAL A 172 -10.89 -10.42 -0.86
N ALA A 173 -11.15 -9.18 -0.47
CA ALA A 173 -10.71 -8.65 0.82
C ALA A 173 -11.28 -9.48 1.99
N SER A 174 -12.56 -9.82 1.96
CA SER A 174 -13.21 -10.62 3.01
C SER A 174 -12.67 -12.05 3.10
N ARG A 175 -12.30 -12.66 1.97
CA ARG A 175 -11.72 -14.02 1.96
C ARG A 175 -10.30 -14.07 2.52
N LEU A 176 -9.52 -13.01 2.30
CA LEU A 176 -8.14 -12.93 2.77
C LEU A 176 -8.02 -12.36 4.18
N ALA A 177 -9.04 -11.62 4.67
CA ALA A 177 -9.04 -11.02 6.00
C ALA A 177 -8.73 -12.00 7.14
N PRO A 178 -9.21 -13.27 7.16
CA PRO A 178 -8.88 -14.21 8.23
C PRO A 178 -7.39 -14.57 8.33
N ALA A 179 -6.60 -14.36 7.27
CA ALA A 179 -5.15 -14.62 7.22
C ALA A 179 -4.31 -13.38 7.57
N ALA A 180 -4.94 -12.28 8.00
CA ALA A 180 -4.30 -11.03 8.35
C ALA A 180 -4.87 -10.47 9.66
N THR A 181 -4.09 -9.66 10.37
CA THR A 181 -4.54 -8.96 11.58
C THR A 181 -5.43 -7.77 11.24
N ARG A 182 -5.09 -7.03 10.19
CA ARG A 182 -5.83 -5.86 9.70
C ARG A 182 -5.73 -5.78 8.18
N SER A 183 -6.69 -5.09 7.57
CA SER A 183 -6.63 -4.71 6.16
C SER A 183 -6.97 -3.24 5.97
N HIS A 184 -6.41 -2.64 4.94
CA HIS A 184 -6.66 -1.25 4.53
C HIS A 184 -6.91 -1.22 3.03
N LEU A 185 -8.15 -0.88 2.62
CA LEU A 185 -8.49 -0.65 1.22
C LEU A 185 -8.03 0.75 0.81
N ALA A 186 -7.32 0.81 -0.30
CA ALA A 186 -6.92 2.05 -0.95
C ALA A 186 -7.66 2.20 -2.28
N ASP A 187 -7.70 3.42 -2.82
CA ASP A 187 -8.28 3.65 -4.14
C ASP A 187 -7.54 2.81 -5.20
N PRO A 188 -8.26 2.00 -5.98
CA PRO A 188 -7.65 1.23 -7.04
C PRO A 188 -7.14 2.16 -8.15
N GLY A 189 -5.97 1.84 -8.69
CA GLY A 189 -5.42 2.53 -9.85
C GLY A 189 -6.21 2.24 -11.13
N PRO A 190 -5.85 2.90 -12.24
CA PRO A 190 -6.45 2.62 -13.54
C PRO A 190 -6.44 1.12 -13.86
N GLN A 191 -7.53 0.58 -14.34
CA GLN A 191 -7.73 -0.83 -14.70
C GLN A 191 -7.70 -1.82 -13.53
N GLN A 192 -7.46 -1.37 -12.29
CA GLN A 192 -7.54 -2.22 -11.10
C GLN A 192 -8.96 -2.18 -10.52
N PHE A 193 -9.46 -3.32 -10.08
CA PHE A 193 -10.68 -3.36 -9.27
C PHE A 193 -10.38 -3.47 -7.78
N LEU A 194 -9.13 -3.83 -7.40
CA LEU A 194 -8.70 -4.00 -6.03
C LEU A 194 -7.31 -3.39 -5.80
N ASN A 195 -7.17 -2.66 -4.69
CA ASN A 195 -5.91 -2.26 -4.10
C ASN A 195 -6.08 -2.30 -2.57
N VAL A 196 -5.49 -3.30 -1.94
CA VAL A 196 -5.64 -3.54 -0.51
C VAL A 196 -4.31 -3.89 0.13
N SER A 197 -4.02 -3.29 1.27
CA SER A 197 -2.88 -3.65 2.11
C SER A 197 -3.35 -4.52 3.28
N PHE A 198 -2.58 -5.55 3.60
CA PHE A 198 -2.80 -6.46 4.72
C PHE A 198 -1.64 -6.39 5.70
N LEU A 199 -1.96 -6.23 6.97
CA LEU A 199 -1.01 -6.37 8.07
C LEU A 199 -1.01 -7.82 8.52
N VAL A 200 0.10 -8.51 8.33
CA VAL A 200 0.22 -9.96 8.50
C VAL A 200 1.30 -10.28 9.53
N PRO A 201 1.03 -11.16 10.52
CA PRO A 201 2.07 -11.65 11.41
C PRO A 201 3.20 -12.31 10.59
N ARG A 202 4.45 -12.03 10.93
CA ARG A 202 5.62 -12.62 10.22
C ARG A 202 5.59 -14.14 10.21
N THR A 203 5.09 -14.74 11.29
CA THR A 203 4.92 -16.19 11.42
C THR A 203 3.94 -16.78 10.41
N ASP A 204 2.99 -15.98 9.93
CA ASP A 204 1.90 -16.41 9.07
C ASP A 204 2.09 -15.95 7.61
N ALA A 205 3.23 -15.31 7.30
CA ALA A 205 3.55 -14.76 5.99
C ALA A 205 3.37 -15.78 4.85
N ASP A 206 3.92 -16.97 5.00
CA ASP A 206 3.82 -18.04 3.98
C ASP A 206 2.38 -18.54 3.81
N THR A 207 1.63 -18.64 4.91
CA THR A 207 0.21 -19.00 4.91
C THR A 207 -0.61 -17.93 4.16
N PHE A 208 -0.34 -16.66 4.42
CA PHE A 208 -0.99 -15.55 3.71
C PHE A 208 -0.69 -15.58 2.21
N VAL A 209 0.58 -15.74 1.82
CA VAL A 209 0.97 -15.85 0.40
C VAL A 209 0.28 -17.03 -0.28
N ALA A 210 0.17 -18.18 0.40
CA ALA A 210 -0.55 -19.34 -0.11
C ALA A 210 -2.06 -19.07 -0.29
N ALA A 211 -2.69 -18.36 0.66
CA ALA A 211 -4.09 -17.96 0.57
C ALA A 211 -4.36 -17.03 -0.63
N VAL A 212 -3.47 -16.08 -0.89
CA VAL A 212 -3.56 -15.20 -2.07
C VAL A 212 -3.46 -16.00 -3.37
N ARG A 213 -2.54 -16.97 -3.46
CA ARG A 213 -2.41 -17.86 -4.63
C ARG A 213 -3.67 -18.68 -4.84
N GLN A 214 -4.20 -19.27 -3.77
CA GLN A 214 -5.45 -20.04 -3.85
C GLN A 214 -6.63 -19.19 -4.32
N GLU A 215 -6.73 -17.93 -3.87
CA GLU A 215 -7.77 -17.00 -4.35
C GLU A 215 -7.59 -16.65 -5.82
N ALA A 216 -6.35 -16.45 -6.29
CA ALA A 216 -6.05 -16.22 -7.70
C ALA A 216 -6.45 -17.43 -8.56
N ASP A 217 -6.06 -18.65 -8.17
CA ASP A 217 -6.41 -19.89 -8.86
C ASP A 217 -7.94 -20.08 -8.93
N ARG A 218 -8.65 -19.77 -7.85
CA ARG A 218 -10.11 -19.85 -7.79
C ARG A 218 -10.80 -18.88 -8.76
N ARG A 219 -10.23 -17.70 -8.97
CA ARG A 219 -10.78 -16.68 -9.87
C ARG A 219 -10.51 -17.00 -11.35
N GLY A 220 -9.45 -17.74 -11.65
CA GLY A 220 -9.08 -18.17 -12.99
C GLY A 220 -8.40 -17.10 -13.83
N ASP A 221 -8.17 -17.41 -15.11
CA ASP A 221 -7.29 -16.68 -16.02
C ASP A 221 -7.79 -15.27 -16.40
N ALA A 222 -9.10 -14.97 -16.19
CA ALA A 222 -9.63 -13.63 -16.40
C ALA A 222 -9.16 -12.61 -15.36
N TYR A 223 -8.47 -13.05 -14.28
CA TYR A 223 -7.99 -12.20 -13.21
C TYR A 223 -6.48 -12.28 -13.07
N ALA A 224 -5.83 -11.13 -12.85
CA ALA A 224 -4.42 -11.09 -12.53
C ALA A 224 -4.20 -10.42 -11.17
N PHE A 225 -3.53 -11.14 -10.27
CA PHE A 225 -3.21 -10.73 -8.92
C PHE A 225 -1.73 -10.38 -8.82
N THR A 226 -1.42 -9.22 -8.27
CA THR A 226 -0.05 -8.78 -8.00
C THR A 226 0.12 -8.55 -6.51
N LEU A 227 0.85 -9.44 -5.85
CA LEU A 227 1.19 -9.33 -4.44
C LEU A 227 2.60 -8.75 -4.31
N THR A 228 2.73 -7.68 -3.52
CA THR A 228 4.01 -7.03 -3.19
C THR A 228 4.22 -7.10 -1.69
N GLY A 229 5.36 -7.57 -1.26
CA GLY A 229 5.74 -7.68 0.15
C GLY A 229 6.79 -8.77 0.39
N PRO A 230 7.29 -8.89 1.62
CA PRO A 230 6.95 -8.06 2.77
C PRO A 230 7.42 -6.61 2.62
N LEU A 231 6.59 -5.67 3.05
CA LEU A 231 6.83 -4.22 3.00
C LEU A 231 6.83 -3.63 4.42
N PRO A 232 7.46 -2.45 4.61
CA PRO A 232 7.20 -1.61 5.76
C PRO A 232 5.71 -1.24 5.85
N PRO A 233 5.10 -1.23 7.05
CA PRO A 233 3.66 -1.11 7.21
C PRO A 233 3.15 0.32 7.04
N TYR A 234 3.43 0.95 5.89
CA TYR A 234 3.04 2.31 5.55
C TYR A 234 1.54 2.58 5.60
N SER A 235 0.73 1.56 5.31
CA SER A 235 -0.73 1.71 5.27
C SER A 235 -1.38 1.66 6.65
N PHE A 236 -0.58 1.41 7.70
CA PHE A 236 -1.05 1.19 9.07
C PHE A 236 -0.47 2.18 10.09
N VAL A 237 0.25 3.21 9.63
CA VAL A 237 0.85 4.26 10.47
C VAL A 237 0.14 5.60 10.36
#